data_5c6c1963bafd5e30ac57c4fda9deba6b
#
_entry.id   5c6c1963bafd5e30ac57c4fda9deba6b
#
_cell.length_a   1.000
_cell.length_b   1.000
_cell.length_c   1.000
_cell.angle_alpha   90.00
_cell.angle_beta   90.00
_cell.angle_gamma   90.00
#
_symmetry.space_group_name_H-M   'P 1'
#
loop_
_entity.id
_entity.type
_entity.pdbx_description
1 polymer ?
#
loop_
_entity_poly.entity_id
_entity_poly.type
_entity_poly.pdbx_seq_one_letter_code
_entity_poly.pdbx_strand_id
1 'polypeptide(L)'
;STGSTRTDISSSKRPTQSYGSFGTGTTSQFAGEMFFHAAGLKIRHVPYKGSAPAMTDLLGGQIPFTVDTVSAALPQLKDGKIKAIAVTSGKRSALLPKVPTLAESGYPGLEMDTWLAMVAPRGLPPAVKARLELALAQVVSDPETRDKMVAVGFEPSYASSKVLAELIDKELPLMRAIAQRAAITAD
;
A
#
# COMPACT_ATOMS: atom_id res chain seq x y z
N SER A 1 32.07 12.98 9.40
CA SER A 1 31.56 11.85 10.20
C SER A 1 30.07 11.70 9.97
N THR A 2 29.71 10.89 8.97
CA THR A 2 28.33 10.61 8.54
C THR A 2 27.85 9.37 9.31
N GLY A 3 27.17 9.60 10.42
CA GLY A 3 26.47 8.55 11.16
C GLY A 3 25.16 8.18 10.46
N SER A 4 25.20 7.14 9.62
CA SER A 4 24.00 6.47 9.12
C SER A 4 23.33 5.78 10.30
N THR A 5 22.22 6.33 10.78
CA THR A 5 21.39 5.68 11.79
C THR A 5 20.62 4.54 11.09
N ARG A 6 21.26 3.39 10.92
CA ARG A 6 20.54 2.13 10.75
C ARG A 6 19.68 1.96 12.00
N THR A 7 18.39 2.05 11.85
CA THR A 7 17.45 1.64 12.90
C THR A 7 17.64 0.14 13.07
N ASP A 8 18.34 -0.25 14.12
CA ASP A 8 18.74 -1.63 14.39
C ASP A 8 17.49 -2.41 14.86
N ILE A 9 16.81 -3.03 13.90
CA ILE A 9 15.66 -3.93 14.17
C ILE A 9 16.16 -5.32 14.62
N SER A 10 17.49 -5.55 14.59
CA SER A 10 18.10 -6.88 14.75
C SER A 10 18.39 -7.30 16.20
N SER A 11 18.24 -6.43 17.21
CA SER A 11 18.73 -6.70 18.55
C SER A 11 17.67 -6.83 19.64
N SER A 12 16.61 -7.62 19.42
CA SER A 12 15.87 -8.15 20.56
C SER A 12 15.35 -9.56 20.28
N LYS A 13 15.72 -10.53 21.11
CA LYS A 13 15.05 -11.82 21.31
C LYS A 13 13.62 -11.55 21.82
N ARG A 14 12.76 -10.94 21.00
CA ARG A 14 11.33 -10.79 21.29
C ARG A 14 10.56 -11.95 20.66
N PRO A 15 9.48 -12.40 21.29
CA PRO A 15 8.63 -13.46 20.75
C PRO A 15 8.13 -13.02 19.37
N THR A 16 7.95 -13.96 18.48
CA THR A 16 7.51 -13.87 17.08
C THR A 16 6.89 -12.53 16.74
N GLN A 17 7.67 -11.62 16.15
CA GLN A 17 7.16 -10.33 15.73
C GLN A 17 6.03 -10.58 14.73
N SER A 18 4.95 -9.83 14.87
CA SER A 18 3.79 -9.92 13.98
C SER A 18 3.51 -8.58 13.33
N TYR A 19 2.86 -8.59 12.18
CA TYR A 19 2.34 -7.38 11.55
C TYR A 19 0.88 -7.54 11.18
N GLY A 20 0.14 -6.45 11.25
CA GLY A 20 -1.25 -6.39 10.81
C GLY A 20 -1.37 -6.04 9.33
N SER A 21 -2.39 -6.58 8.67
CA SER A 21 -2.86 -6.14 7.37
C SER A 21 -4.37 -5.93 7.38
N PHE A 22 -4.90 -5.22 6.41
CA PHE A 22 -6.35 -5.08 6.29
C PHE A 22 -7.06 -6.27 5.61
N GLY A 23 -6.37 -7.41 5.48
CA GLY A 23 -6.99 -8.67 5.06
C GLY A 23 -6.04 -9.59 4.30
N THR A 24 -6.42 -10.87 4.25
CA THR A 24 -5.75 -11.88 3.43
C THR A 24 -5.93 -11.56 1.94
N GLY A 25 -4.87 -11.76 1.15
CA GLY A 25 -4.89 -11.52 -0.29
C GLY A 25 -4.96 -10.03 -0.70
N THR A 26 -4.81 -9.11 0.23
CA THR A 26 -4.80 -7.67 -0.04
C THR A 26 -3.41 -7.14 -0.36
N THR A 27 -3.32 -5.96 -0.99
CA THR A 27 -2.04 -5.28 -1.24
C THR A 27 -1.23 -5.06 0.03
N SER A 28 -1.89 -4.86 1.17
CA SER A 28 -1.27 -4.74 2.49
C SER A 28 -0.48 -5.99 2.86
N GLN A 29 -1.07 -7.18 2.71
CA GLN A 29 -0.36 -8.44 2.95
C GLN A 29 0.77 -8.61 1.94
N PHE A 30 0.52 -8.43 0.64
CA PHE A 30 1.55 -8.58 -0.39
C PHE A 30 2.75 -7.66 -0.16
N ALA A 31 2.51 -6.39 0.17
CA ALA A 31 3.58 -5.45 0.47
C ALA A 31 4.39 -5.85 1.73
N GLY A 32 3.71 -6.31 2.77
CA GLY A 32 4.36 -6.82 3.98
C GLY A 32 5.24 -8.03 3.69
N GLU A 33 4.69 -9.06 3.04
CA GLU A 33 5.42 -10.29 2.69
C GLU A 33 6.62 -10.02 1.76
N MET A 34 6.45 -9.12 0.80
CA MET A 34 7.52 -8.69 -0.10
C MET A 34 8.66 -8.05 0.68
N PHE A 35 8.35 -7.07 1.53
CA PHE A 35 9.34 -6.35 2.32
C PHE A 35 10.06 -7.25 3.33
N PHE A 36 9.32 -8.02 4.15
CA PHE A 36 9.93 -8.85 5.19
C PHE A 36 10.80 -9.96 4.61
N HIS A 37 10.38 -10.53 3.48
CA HIS A 37 11.23 -11.48 2.77
C HIS A 37 12.54 -10.85 2.29
N ALA A 38 12.47 -9.69 1.65
CA ALA A 38 13.67 -8.98 1.18
C ALA A 38 14.59 -8.55 2.34
N ALA A 39 14.01 -8.23 3.49
CA ALA A 39 14.75 -7.89 4.71
C ALA A 39 15.30 -9.13 5.46
N GLY A 40 14.98 -10.35 5.01
CA GLY A 40 15.39 -11.59 5.69
C GLY A 40 14.69 -11.80 7.04
N LEU A 41 13.54 -11.18 7.25
CA LEU A 41 12.79 -11.20 8.51
C LEU A 41 11.65 -12.21 8.44
N LYS A 42 11.54 -13.05 9.48
CA LYS A 42 10.41 -13.96 9.67
C LYS A 42 9.38 -13.31 10.59
N ILE A 43 8.39 -12.65 10.02
CA ILE A 43 7.35 -11.91 10.73
C ILE A 43 6.02 -12.60 10.48
N ARG A 44 5.23 -12.82 11.53
CA ARG A 44 3.92 -13.47 11.43
C ARG A 44 2.88 -12.48 10.92
N HIS A 45 2.17 -12.82 9.86
CA HIS A 45 1.02 -12.08 9.38
C HIS A 45 -0.21 -12.26 10.29
N VAL A 46 -0.90 -11.17 10.59
CA VAL A 46 -2.18 -11.14 11.31
C VAL A 46 -3.19 -10.42 10.42
N PRO A 47 -4.10 -11.16 9.75
CA PRO A 47 -5.13 -10.56 8.91
C PRO A 47 -6.25 -9.95 9.74
N TYR A 48 -6.68 -8.76 9.40
CA TYR A 48 -7.86 -8.10 9.95
C TYR A 48 -8.95 -7.95 8.89
N LYS A 49 -10.18 -7.69 9.32
CA LYS A 49 -11.30 -7.38 8.42
C LYS A 49 -11.35 -5.88 8.11
N GLY A 50 -10.27 -5.33 7.51
CA GLY A 50 -10.13 -3.92 7.16
C GLY A 50 -9.09 -3.18 8.03
N SER A 51 -8.82 -1.92 7.67
CA SER A 51 -7.84 -1.07 8.35
C SER A 51 -8.25 -0.67 9.77
N ALA A 52 -9.54 -0.45 10.02
CA ALA A 52 -10.00 0.05 11.32
C ALA A 52 -9.65 -0.89 12.49
N PRO A 53 -9.96 -2.21 12.46
CA PRO A 53 -9.57 -3.11 13.54
C PRO A 53 -8.04 -3.28 13.64
N ALA A 54 -7.30 -3.29 12.53
CA ALA A 54 -5.83 -3.33 12.56
C ALA A 54 -5.24 -2.10 13.25
N MET A 55 -5.78 -0.92 12.97
CA MET A 55 -5.37 0.34 13.60
C MET A 55 -5.70 0.37 15.09
N THR A 56 -6.84 -0.19 15.51
CA THR A 56 -7.22 -0.30 16.92
C THR A 56 -6.20 -1.14 17.69
N ASP A 57 -5.82 -2.29 17.15
CA ASP A 57 -4.84 -3.20 17.78
C ASP A 57 -3.41 -2.62 17.76
N LEU A 58 -3.06 -1.86 16.72
CA LEU A 58 -1.80 -1.10 16.69
C LEU A 58 -1.75 -0.05 17.81
N LEU A 59 -2.80 0.75 17.95
CA LEU A 59 -2.91 1.78 19.01
C LEU A 59 -2.97 1.16 20.40
N GLY A 60 -3.59 -0.01 20.52
CA GLY A 60 -3.66 -0.79 21.77
C GLY A 60 -2.39 -1.59 22.08
N GLY A 61 -1.37 -1.55 21.21
CA GLY A 61 -0.11 -2.28 21.39
C GLY A 61 -0.23 -3.81 21.24
N GLN A 62 -1.34 -4.33 20.68
CA GLN A 62 -1.54 -5.75 20.43
C GLN A 62 -0.68 -6.26 19.27
N ILE A 63 -0.41 -5.39 18.29
CA ILE A 63 0.54 -5.60 17.20
C ILE A 63 1.57 -4.47 17.19
N PRO A 64 2.85 -4.75 16.90
CA PRO A 64 3.91 -3.73 16.94
C PRO A 64 3.90 -2.82 15.71
N PHE A 65 3.36 -3.27 14.58
CA PHE A 65 3.25 -2.48 13.34
C PHE A 65 2.19 -3.06 12.40
N THR A 66 1.78 -2.26 11.45
CA THR A 66 0.85 -2.63 10.38
C THR A 66 1.36 -2.11 9.04
N VAL A 67 0.98 -2.79 7.97
CA VAL A 67 1.06 -2.27 6.61
C VAL A 67 -0.33 -1.81 6.23
N ASP A 68 -0.49 -0.51 5.96
CA ASP A 68 -1.81 0.07 5.71
C ASP A 68 -1.72 1.21 4.67
N THR A 69 -2.87 1.68 4.22
CA THR A 69 -2.93 2.81 3.30
C THR A 69 -2.63 4.13 4.01
N VAL A 70 -2.06 5.09 3.28
CA VAL A 70 -1.81 6.43 3.81
C VAL A 70 -3.12 7.07 4.28
N SER A 71 -4.21 6.89 3.54
CA SER A 71 -5.53 7.42 3.89
C SER A 71 -6.03 6.93 5.24
N ALA A 72 -5.90 5.64 5.54
CA ALA A 72 -6.33 5.07 6.82
C ALA A 72 -5.43 5.51 7.99
N ALA A 73 -4.12 5.65 7.74
CA ALA A 73 -3.14 6.00 8.76
C ALA A 73 -3.07 7.51 9.05
N LEU A 74 -3.42 8.35 8.08
CA LEU A 74 -3.19 9.80 8.12
C LEU A 74 -3.75 10.51 9.36
N PRO A 75 -4.97 10.23 9.85
CA PRO A 75 -5.48 10.86 11.07
C PRO A 75 -4.60 10.58 12.29
N GLN A 76 -4.19 9.33 12.47
CA GLN A 76 -3.38 8.90 13.61
C GLN A 76 -1.94 9.43 13.52
N LEU A 77 -1.41 9.59 12.30
CA LEU A 77 -0.12 10.22 12.04
C LEU A 77 -0.15 11.71 12.39
N LYS A 78 -1.21 12.43 12.00
CA LYS A 78 -1.42 13.84 12.33
C LYS A 78 -1.55 14.06 13.84
N ASP A 79 -2.22 13.14 14.52
CA ASP A 79 -2.37 13.17 15.99
C ASP A 79 -1.09 12.73 16.74
N GLY A 80 -0.05 12.28 16.03
CA GLY A 80 1.19 11.80 16.63
C GLY A 80 1.07 10.48 17.38
N LYS A 81 -0.05 9.74 17.22
CA LYS A 81 -0.31 8.48 17.92
C LYS A 81 0.44 7.29 17.32
N ILE A 82 0.80 7.36 16.04
CA ILE A 82 1.62 6.38 15.34
C ILE A 82 2.71 7.09 14.54
N LYS A 83 3.69 6.32 14.08
CA LYS A 83 4.80 6.79 13.26
C LYS A 83 4.84 6.03 11.94
N ALA A 84 4.88 6.73 10.81
CA ALA A 84 5.20 6.12 9.53
C ALA A 84 6.71 5.88 9.42
N ILE A 85 7.09 4.68 8.98
CA ILE A 85 8.48 4.25 8.84
C ILE A 85 8.96 4.41 7.39
N ALA A 86 8.17 3.92 6.45
CA ALA A 86 8.44 4.02 5.01
C ALA A 86 7.12 3.91 4.24
N VAL A 87 7.13 4.35 2.98
CA VAL A 87 6.05 4.09 2.01
C VAL A 87 6.52 3.07 0.96
N THR A 88 5.59 2.25 0.47
CA THR A 88 5.86 1.21 -0.54
C THR A 88 5.80 1.74 -1.98
N SER A 89 5.36 2.96 -2.18
CA SER A 89 5.30 3.63 -3.48
C SER A 89 6.68 3.94 -4.05
N GLY A 90 6.80 4.03 -5.38
CA GLY A 90 8.06 4.36 -6.06
C GLY A 90 8.56 5.80 -5.81
N LYS A 91 7.71 6.66 -5.25
CA LYS A 91 8.05 8.03 -4.80
C LYS A 91 7.42 8.31 -3.45
N ARG A 92 7.95 9.30 -2.73
CA ARG A 92 7.35 9.74 -1.46
C ARG A 92 5.93 10.24 -1.69
N SER A 93 5.04 9.95 -0.75
CA SER A 93 3.69 10.50 -0.75
C SER A 93 3.73 12.02 -0.52
N ALA A 94 2.96 12.76 -1.31
CA ALA A 94 2.79 14.20 -1.10
C ALA A 94 2.16 14.53 0.27
N LEU A 95 1.38 13.60 0.83
CA LEU A 95 0.78 13.71 2.17
C LEU A 95 1.79 13.43 3.30
N LEU A 96 2.89 12.72 3.00
CA LEU A 96 3.93 12.31 3.94
C LEU A 96 5.34 12.60 3.38
N PRO A 97 5.68 13.86 3.04
CA PRO A 97 6.91 14.17 2.30
C PRO A 97 8.20 13.87 3.07
N LYS A 98 8.11 13.72 4.38
CA LYS A 98 9.26 13.37 5.24
C LYS A 98 9.47 11.88 5.42
N VAL A 99 8.50 11.04 4.99
CA VAL A 99 8.59 9.59 5.10
C VAL A 99 9.30 9.04 3.87
N PRO A 100 10.40 8.29 4.03
CA PRO A 100 11.15 7.75 2.90
C PRO A 100 10.39 6.63 2.20
N THR A 101 10.75 6.34 0.95
CA THR A 101 10.33 5.10 0.26
C THR A 101 11.15 3.91 0.75
N LEU A 102 10.71 2.68 0.43
CA LEU A 102 11.51 1.48 0.66
C LEU A 102 12.83 1.53 -0.11
N ALA A 103 12.82 2.04 -1.34
CA ALA A 103 14.03 2.21 -2.15
C ALA A 103 15.05 3.14 -1.49
N GLU A 104 14.61 4.30 -0.99
CA GLU A 104 15.45 5.25 -0.23
C GLU A 104 15.95 4.65 1.10
N SER A 105 15.24 3.65 1.63
CA SER A 105 15.59 2.93 2.86
C SER A 105 16.52 1.73 2.62
N GLY A 106 16.99 1.52 1.38
CA GLY A 106 17.93 0.46 1.01
C GLY A 106 17.29 -0.80 0.44
N TYR A 107 16.02 -0.75 0.07
CA TYR A 107 15.25 -1.86 -0.51
C TYR A 107 14.67 -1.48 -1.89
N PRO A 108 15.50 -1.29 -2.93
CA PRO A 108 15.02 -0.96 -4.28
C PRO A 108 14.31 -2.16 -4.91
N GLY A 109 13.38 -1.89 -5.83
CA GLY A 109 12.63 -2.94 -6.56
C GLY A 109 11.49 -3.55 -5.76
N LEU A 110 11.10 -2.94 -4.64
CA LEU A 110 9.98 -3.38 -3.79
C LEU A 110 8.81 -2.38 -3.84
N GLU A 111 8.64 -1.75 -4.99
CA GLU A 111 7.54 -0.81 -5.17
C GLU A 111 6.22 -1.55 -5.30
N MET A 112 5.25 -1.15 -4.52
CA MET A 112 3.88 -1.64 -4.57
C MET A 112 2.92 -0.51 -4.19
N ASP A 113 2.10 -0.11 -5.15
CA ASP A 113 1.07 0.90 -4.96
C ASP A 113 -0.32 0.26 -4.84
N THR A 114 -1.19 0.90 -4.07
CA THR A 114 -2.62 0.58 -4.07
C THR A 114 -3.33 1.50 -5.04
N TRP A 115 -4.02 0.90 -6.00
CA TRP A 115 -4.80 1.63 -6.99
C TRP A 115 -6.26 1.18 -6.97
N LEU A 116 -7.16 2.06 -7.41
CA LEU A 116 -8.56 1.79 -7.60
C LEU A 116 -8.89 1.80 -9.08
N ALA A 117 -9.69 0.86 -9.54
CA ALA A 117 -10.11 0.76 -10.93
C ALA A 117 -11.62 0.62 -11.06
N MET A 118 -12.18 1.26 -12.09
CA MET A 118 -13.52 0.96 -12.55
C MET A 118 -13.45 -0.20 -13.55
N VAL A 119 -14.22 -1.25 -13.31
CA VAL A 119 -14.31 -2.42 -14.18
C VAL A 119 -15.68 -2.56 -14.77
N ALA A 120 -15.77 -3.17 -15.95
CA ALA A 120 -17.02 -3.43 -16.66
C ALA A 120 -17.02 -4.83 -17.26
N PRO A 121 -18.20 -5.42 -17.56
CA PRO A 121 -18.28 -6.71 -18.24
C PRO A 121 -17.58 -6.69 -19.61
N ARG A 122 -17.14 -7.87 -20.05
CA ARG A 122 -16.61 -8.04 -21.41
C ARG A 122 -17.68 -7.67 -22.44
N GLY A 123 -17.25 -7.07 -23.55
CA GLY A 123 -18.16 -6.71 -24.64
C GLY A 123 -18.85 -5.35 -24.48
N LEU A 124 -18.37 -4.51 -23.54
CA LEU A 124 -18.82 -3.13 -23.46
C LEU A 124 -18.62 -2.43 -24.83
N PRO A 125 -19.66 -1.78 -25.41
CA PRO A 125 -19.53 -1.09 -26.69
C PRO A 125 -18.42 -0.04 -26.64
N PRO A 126 -17.56 0.07 -27.69
CA PRO A 126 -16.42 1.00 -27.68
C PRO A 126 -16.79 2.45 -27.39
N ALA A 127 -17.94 2.93 -27.90
CA ALA A 127 -18.41 4.28 -27.66
C ALA A 127 -18.76 4.51 -26.17
N VAL A 128 -19.35 3.51 -25.49
CA VAL A 128 -19.66 3.59 -24.07
C VAL A 128 -18.36 3.60 -23.25
N LYS A 129 -17.41 2.72 -23.59
CA LYS A 129 -16.08 2.70 -22.95
C LYS A 129 -15.38 4.06 -23.06
N ALA A 130 -15.31 4.63 -24.27
CA ALA A 130 -14.67 5.92 -24.50
C ALA A 130 -15.35 7.05 -23.69
N ARG A 131 -16.68 7.04 -23.61
CA ARG A 131 -17.40 8.03 -22.81
C ARG A 131 -17.12 7.90 -21.31
N LEU A 132 -17.04 6.67 -20.78
CA LEU A 132 -16.70 6.43 -19.37
C LEU A 132 -15.25 6.85 -19.05
N GLU A 133 -14.29 6.53 -19.92
CA GLU A 133 -12.90 6.96 -19.75
C GLU A 133 -12.78 8.49 -19.74
N LEU A 134 -13.48 9.17 -20.65
CA LEU A 134 -13.49 10.64 -20.69
C LEU A 134 -14.10 11.22 -19.40
N ALA A 135 -15.23 10.69 -18.96
CA ALA A 135 -15.89 11.14 -17.73
C ALA A 135 -15.01 10.93 -16.50
N LEU A 136 -14.34 9.77 -16.38
CA LEU A 136 -13.39 9.50 -15.30
C LEU A 136 -12.21 10.47 -15.34
N ALA A 137 -11.64 10.72 -16.51
CA ALA A 137 -10.54 11.68 -16.66
C ALA A 137 -10.96 13.08 -16.20
N GLN A 138 -12.16 13.53 -16.59
CA GLN A 138 -12.70 14.83 -16.18
C GLN A 138 -12.90 14.91 -14.66
N VAL A 139 -13.56 13.91 -14.05
CA VAL A 139 -13.83 13.86 -12.61
C VAL A 139 -12.53 13.86 -11.80
N VAL A 140 -11.54 13.03 -12.17
CA VAL A 140 -10.26 12.95 -11.45
C VAL A 140 -9.41 14.22 -11.65
N SER A 141 -9.64 14.97 -12.74
CA SER A 141 -8.92 16.22 -13.02
C SER A 141 -9.61 17.46 -12.44
N ASP A 142 -10.88 17.34 -12.04
CA ASP A 142 -11.64 18.44 -11.45
C ASP A 142 -11.02 18.91 -10.12
N PRO A 143 -10.71 20.22 -9.95
CA PRO A 143 -10.03 20.71 -8.76
C PRO A 143 -10.76 20.41 -7.45
N GLU A 144 -12.07 20.60 -7.40
CA GLU A 144 -12.88 20.36 -6.20
C GLU A 144 -12.86 18.87 -5.81
N THR A 145 -12.98 17.98 -6.81
CA THR A 145 -12.89 16.54 -6.61
C THR A 145 -11.51 16.12 -6.12
N ARG A 146 -10.45 16.69 -6.70
CA ARG A 146 -9.06 16.44 -6.28
C ARG A 146 -8.84 16.85 -4.82
N ASP A 147 -9.30 18.03 -4.45
CA ASP A 147 -9.17 18.53 -3.08
C ASP A 147 -9.89 17.61 -2.08
N LYS A 148 -11.09 17.15 -2.41
CA LYS A 148 -11.84 16.17 -1.59
C LYS A 148 -11.09 14.84 -1.48
N MET A 149 -10.52 14.32 -2.56
CA MET A 149 -9.71 13.10 -2.54
C MET A 149 -8.47 13.24 -1.66
N VAL A 150 -7.74 14.34 -1.81
CA VAL A 150 -6.54 14.64 -0.99
C VAL A 150 -6.91 14.78 0.49
N ALA A 151 -8.04 15.43 0.80
CA ALA A 151 -8.49 15.60 2.19
C ALA A 151 -8.73 14.28 2.92
N VAL A 152 -9.14 13.23 2.18
CA VAL A 152 -9.33 11.88 2.73
C VAL A 152 -8.13 10.94 2.49
N GLY A 153 -7.00 11.48 2.06
CA GLY A 153 -5.73 10.76 1.99
C GLY A 153 -5.47 10.00 0.70
N PHE A 154 -6.20 10.29 -0.38
CA PHE A 154 -5.90 9.76 -1.71
C PHE A 154 -5.05 10.73 -2.53
N GLU A 155 -4.18 10.19 -3.37
CA GLU A 155 -3.44 10.95 -4.38
C GLU A 155 -4.10 10.74 -5.75
N PRO A 156 -4.95 11.69 -6.22
CA PRO A 156 -5.74 11.49 -7.43
C PRO A 156 -4.83 11.47 -8.67
N SER A 157 -4.93 10.36 -9.42
CA SER A 157 -4.20 10.13 -10.67
C SER A 157 -5.09 9.33 -11.61
N TYR A 158 -5.34 9.89 -12.80
CA TYR A 158 -6.07 9.16 -13.83
C TYR A 158 -5.11 8.33 -14.68
N ALA A 159 -5.50 7.10 -14.96
CA ALA A 159 -4.86 6.25 -15.96
C ALA A 159 -5.91 5.64 -16.90
N SER A 160 -5.60 5.54 -18.19
CA SER A 160 -6.47 4.92 -19.18
C SER A 160 -6.54 3.41 -18.99
N SER A 161 -7.54 2.75 -19.59
CA SER A 161 -7.67 1.30 -19.57
C SER A 161 -6.43 0.59 -20.16
N LYS A 162 -5.73 1.21 -21.11
CA LYS A 162 -4.48 0.67 -21.67
C LYS A 162 -3.37 0.65 -20.61
N VAL A 163 -3.17 1.76 -19.93
CA VAL A 163 -2.16 1.87 -18.85
C VAL A 163 -2.48 0.91 -17.71
N LEU A 164 -3.76 0.78 -17.35
CA LEU A 164 -4.18 -0.19 -16.33
C LEU A 164 -3.89 -1.64 -16.75
N ALA A 165 -4.14 -2.00 -18.02
CA ALA A 165 -3.82 -3.33 -18.52
C ALA A 165 -2.32 -3.62 -18.47
N GLU A 166 -1.48 -2.69 -18.89
CA GLU A 166 -0.03 -2.80 -18.81
C GLU A 166 0.46 -2.93 -17.36
N LEU A 167 -0.15 -2.22 -16.42
CA LEU A 167 0.14 -2.33 -14.99
C LEU A 167 -0.21 -3.71 -14.46
N ILE A 168 -1.40 -4.24 -14.80
CA ILE A 168 -1.83 -5.59 -14.39
C ILE A 168 -0.88 -6.65 -14.95
N ASP A 169 -0.51 -6.57 -16.22
CA ASP A 169 0.40 -7.51 -16.86
C ASP A 169 1.78 -7.49 -16.19
N LYS A 170 2.25 -6.34 -15.74
CA LYS A 170 3.50 -6.18 -15.00
C LYS A 170 3.42 -6.74 -13.57
N GLU A 171 2.35 -6.43 -12.84
CA GLU A 171 2.23 -6.77 -11.43
C GLU A 171 1.81 -8.21 -11.17
N LEU A 172 0.99 -8.80 -12.05
CA LEU A 172 0.43 -10.14 -11.85
C LEU A 172 1.48 -11.24 -11.66
N PRO A 173 2.59 -11.30 -12.42
CA PRO A 173 3.65 -12.28 -12.17
C PRO A 173 4.31 -12.10 -10.79
N LEU A 174 4.54 -10.87 -10.37
CA LEU A 174 5.10 -10.56 -9.05
C LEU A 174 4.16 -11.00 -7.93
N MET A 175 2.86 -10.66 -8.03
CA MET A 175 1.85 -11.08 -7.06
C MET A 175 1.75 -12.59 -6.95
N ARG A 176 1.78 -13.32 -8.08
CA ARG A 176 1.80 -14.79 -8.09
C ARG A 176 3.02 -15.36 -7.39
N ALA A 177 4.21 -14.82 -7.64
CA ALA A 177 5.42 -15.28 -6.98
C ALA A 177 5.40 -15.05 -5.46
N ILE A 178 4.90 -13.89 -5.02
CA ILE A 178 4.73 -13.60 -3.59
C ILE A 178 3.69 -14.54 -2.97
N ALA A 179 2.54 -14.73 -3.61
CA ALA A 179 1.48 -15.61 -3.12
C ALA A 179 1.97 -17.06 -2.94
N GLN A 180 2.69 -17.60 -3.93
CA GLN A 180 3.26 -18.94 -3.84
C GLN A 180 4.27 -19.07 -2.70
N ARG A 181 5.17 -18.10 -2.55
CA ARG A 181 6.20 -18.11 -1.51
C ARG A 181 5.62 -17.96 -0.10
N ALA A 182 4.66 -17.07 0.06
CA ALA A 182 4.02 -16.78 1.35
C ALA A 182 2.80 -17.66 1.64
N ALA A 183 2.50 -18.66 0.78
CA ALA A 183 1.33 -19.53 0.86
C ALA A 183 0.01 -18.73 1.03
N ILE A 184 -0.12 -17.61 0.31
CA ILE A 184 -1.34 -16.82 0.29
C ILE A 184 -2.36 -17.54 -0.60
N THR A 185 -3.45 -17.98 -0.02
CA THR A 185 -4.59 -18.58 -0.74
C THR A 185 -5.73 -17.58 -0.78
N ALA A 186 -6.42 -17.51 -1.92
CA ALA A 186 -7.72 -16.87 -1.98
C ALA A 186 -8.74 -17.79 -1.30
N ASP A 187 -9.48 -17.26 -0.35
CA ASP A 187 -10.64 -17.93 0.26
C ASP A 187 -11.80 -18.01 -0.74
#